data_72b74845b352cb58831c106681455919
#
_entry.id   72b74845b352cb58831c106681455919
#
_cell.length_a   1.000
_cell.length_b   1.000
_cell.length_c   1.000
_cell.angle_alpha   90.00
_cell.angle_beta   90.00
_cell.angle_gamma   90.00
#
_symmetry.space_group_name_H-M   'P 1'
#
loop_
_entity.id
_entity.type
_entity.pdbx_description
1 polymer ?
#
loop_
_entity_poly.entity_id
_entity_poly.type
_entity_poly.pdbx_seq_one_letter_code
_entity_poly.pdbx_strand_id
1 'polypeptide(L)'
;INDRLHEAGISAIFHTYAFFIDKNTKYVTPVPSKDLGYFIAFTISQPVSAIDSEIVVNESTENISTLTGFFVRNSRTLRIGEELIEFSDVTRTHPFKFTGCKRGVNETTPASHGASESAFHLREMFGRFVPGPDTELFEEIAGNTAKIVSDCGFDGIYFDAIDGSDILAGEEYF
;
A
#
# COMPACT_ATOMS: atom_id res chain seq x y z
N ILE A 1 -10.50 22.25 22.12
CA ILE A 1 -10.62 23.25 21.01
C ILE A 1 -12.05 23.22 20.49
N ASN A 2 -12.60 22.04 20.16
CA ASN A 2 -13.95 21.92 19.59
C ASN A 2 -15.04 22.45 20.52
N ASP A 3 -14.94 22.22 21.83
CA ASP A 3 -15.89 22.79 22.82
C ASP A 3 -16.05 24.30 22.67
N ARG A 4 -14.95 25.04 22.46
CA ARG A 4 -14.97 26.48 22.25
C ARG A 4 -15.62 26.91 20.93
N LEU A 5 -15.48 26.05 19.89
CA LEU A 5 -16.18 26.28 18.61
C LEU A 5 -17.68 26.05 18.78
N HIS A 6 -18.06 24.98 19.47
CA HIS A 6 -19.47 24.69 19.77
C HIS A 6 -20.15 25.78 20.62
N GLU A 7 -19.44 26.30 21.64
CA GLU A 7 -19.93 27.43 22.43
C GLU A 7 -20.19 28.68 21.56
N ALA A 8 -19.44 28.82 20.47
CA ALA A 8 -19.63 29.89 19.48
C ALA A 8 -20.62 29.55 18.36
N GLY A 9 -21.25 28.36 18.41
CA GLY A 9 -22.18 27.89 17.38
C GLY A 9 -21.51 27.45 16.08
N ILE A 10 -20.21 27.06 16.14
CA ILE A 10 -19.41 26.66 14.99
C ILE A 10 -19.21 25.14 15.01
N SER A 11 -19.60 24.45 13.93
CA SER A 11 -19.36 23.04 13.75
C SER A 11 -17.90 22.76 13.36
N ALA A 12 -17.33 21.69 13.92
CA ALA A 12 -15.99 21.22 13.64
C ALA A 12 -16.03 19.95 12.78
N ILE A 13 -15.37 19.98 11.63
CA ILE A 13 -15.30 18.85 10.71
C ILE A 13 -13.88 18.27 10.70
N PHE A 14 -13.76 16.95 10.89
CA PHE A 14 -12.49 16.23 10.75
C PHE A 14 -12.22 15.96 9.27
N HIS A 15 -11.06 16.41 8.79
CA HIS A 15 -10.61 16.17 7.42
C HIS A 15 -9.52 15.10 7.42
N THR A 16 -9.70 14.05 6.66
CA THR A 16 -8.72 12.94 6.54
C THR A 16 -8.69 12.35 5.13
N TYR A 17 -7.58 11.71 4.80
CA TYR A 17 -7.40 10.91 3.58
C TYR A 17 -8.05 9.51 3.74
N ALA A 18 -9.36 9.44 3.90
CA ALA A 18 -10.13 8.20 3.95
C ALA A 18 -9.33 7.01 4.57
N PHE A 19 -9.06 5.98 3.77
CA PHE A 19 -8.36 4.74 4.14
C PHE A 19 -6.86 4.71 3.74
N PHE A 20 -6.32 5.78 3.14
CA PHE A 20 -4.94 5.79 2.66
C PHE A 20 -3.93 5.77 3.80
N ILE A 21 -2.90 4.90 3.65
CA ILE A 21 -1.89 4.61 4.65
C ILE A 21 -0.58 5.30 4.29
N ASP A 22 -0.12 6.22 5.13
CA ASP A 22 1.19 6.85 4.97
C ASP A 22 2.31 5.82 5.20
N LYS A 23 3.35 5.89 4.35
CA LYS A 23 4.46 4.93 4.35
C LYS A 23 5.33 4.99 5.60
N ASN A 24 5.24 6.04 6.41
CA ASN A 24 5.97 6.20 7.67
C ASN A 24 5.18 5.71 8.90
N THR A 25 4.10 4.96 8.69
CA THR A 25 3.28 4.43 9.80
C THR A 25 3.73 3.04 10.23
N LYS A 26 3.32 2.65 11.44
CA LYS A 26 3.53 1.29 11.99
C LYS A 26 2.98 0.16 11.09
N TYR A 27 2.11 0.49 10.14
CA TYR A 27 1.52 -0.47 9.21
C TYR A 27 2.42 -0.78 8.00
N VAL A 28 3.47 0.03 7.80
CA VAL A 28 4.37 -0.08 6.66
C VAL A 28 5.81 -0.30 7.10
N THR A 29 6.25 0.38 8.15
CA THR A 29 7.64 0.39 8.61
C THR A 29 7.74 0.07 10.11
N PRO A 30 8.75 -0.68 10.59
CA PRO A 30 9.76 -1.41 9.83
C PRO A 30 9.28 -2.79 9.33
N VAL A 31 8.07 -3.22 9.72
CA VAL A 31 7.45 -4.48 9.28
C VAL A 31 6.11 -4.16 8.64
N PRO A 32 5.97 -4.38 7.32
CA PRO A 32 4.73 -4.09 6.63
C PRO A 32 3.61 -5.07 7.03
N SER A 33 2.41 -4.54 7.21
CA SER A 33 1.24 -5.37 7.48
C SER A 33 1.00 -6.37 6.35
N LYS A 34 0.67 -7.61 6.71
CA LYS A 34 0.23 -8.63 5.75
C LYS A 34 -1.06 -8.24 5.01
N ASP A 35 -1.83 -7.33 5.60
CA ASP A 35 -3.14 -6.89 5.14
C ASP A 35 -3.08 -5.63 4.25
N LEU A 36 -1.89 -5.20 3.84
CA LEU A 36 -1.77 -4.18 2.78
C LEU A 36 -2.38 -4.71 1.48
N GLY A 37 -3.18 -3.88 0.84
CA GLY A 37 -3.85 -4.21 -0.42
C GLY A 37 -2.87 -4.42 -1.58
N TYR A 38 -3.17 -5.36 -2.45
CA TYR A 38 -2.35 -5.68 -3.61
C TYR A 38 -3.22 -5.92 -4.85
N PHE A 39 -2.66 -5.73 -6.03
CA PHE A 39 -3.29 -6.01 -7.31
C PHE A 39 -3.21 -7.50 -7.64
N ILE A 40 -2.00 -8.06 -7.60
CA ILE A 40 -1.72 -9.45 -7.96
C ILE A 40 -0.64 -10.03 -7.03
N ALA A 41 -0.72 -11.33 -6.79
CA ALA A 41 0.32 -12.11 -6.14
C ALA A 41 1.09 -12.91 -7.19
N PHE A 42 2.41 -12.80 -7.14
CA PHE A 42 3.35 -13.58 -7.95
C PHE A 42 3.98 -14.67 -7.10
N THR A 43 4.37 -15.77 -7.75
CA THR A 43 5.13 -16.84 -7.12
C THR A 43 6.60 -16.75 -7.52
N ILE A 44 7.51 -16.61 -6.57
CA ILE A 44 8.96 -16.60 -6.82
C ILE A 44 9.37 -17.95 -7.40
N SER A 45 10.00 -17.94 -8.57
CA SER A 45 10.36 -19.19 -9.28
C SER A 45 11.69 -19.79 -8.84
N GLN A 46 12.59 -19.00 -8.27
CA GLN A 46 13.90 -19.42 -7.77
C GLN A 46 14.31 -18.60 -6.55
N PRO A 47 15.15 -19.14 -5.65
CA PRO A 47 15.57 -18.40 -4.47
C PRO A 47 16.19 -17.04 -4.82
N VAL A 48 15.90 -16.03 -4.00
CA VAL A 48 16.37 -14.65 -4.12
C VAL A 48 17.17 -14.32 -2.87
N SER A 49 18.40 -13.84 -3.03
CA SER A 49 19.21 -13.39 -1.88
C SER A 49 18.84 -11.96 -1.48
N ALA A 50 19.27 -11.53 -0.28
CA ALA A 50 19.01 -10.20 0.24
C ALA A 50 19.62 -9.04 -0.61
N ILE A 51 20.53 -9.36 -1.54
CA ILE A 51 21.22 -8.36 -2.38
C ILE A 51 20.87 -8.45 -3.86
N ASP A 52 20.06 -9.42 -4.26
CA ASP A 52 19.71 -9.59 -5.68
C ASP A 52 18.82 -8.43 -6.13
N SER A 53 19.09 -7.92 -7.31
CA SER A 53 18.35 -6.85 -7.96
C SER A 53 17.36 -7.34 -9.02
N GLU A 54 17.19 -8.64 -9.14
CA GLU A 54 16.18 -9.27 -10.01
C GLU A 54 15.41 -10.34 -9.23
N ILE A 55 14.11 -10.43 -9.48
CA ILE A 55 13.21 -11.43 -8.91
C ILE A 55 12.49 -12.12 -10.05
N VAL A 56 12.77 -13.41 -10.23
CA VAL A 56 12.11 -14.23 -11.26
C VAL A 56 10.84 -14.83 -10.70
N VAL A 57 9.74 -14.71 -11.46
CA VAL A 57 8.41 -15.17 -11.06
C VAL A 57 7.80 -16.10 -12.09
N ASN A 58 6.79 -16.86 -11.69
CA ASN A 58 6.11 -17.82 -12.56
C ASN A 58 5.04 -17.16 -13.43
N GLU A 59 4.31 -16.18 -12.88
CA GLU A 59 3.22 -15.49 -13.55
C GLU A 59 3.77 -14.43 -14.52
N SER A 60 2.98 -14.14 -15.56
CA SER A 60 3.36 -13.13 -16.55
C SER A 60 3.44 -11.72 -15.95
N THR A 61 4.52 -11.03 -16.26
CA THR A 61 4.72 -9.61 -15.95
C THR A 61 4.47 -8.70 -17.17
N GLU A 62 3.94 -9.25 -18.26
CA GLU A 62 3.74 -8.54 -19.52
C GLU A 62 2.91 -7.26 -19.36
N ASN A 63 1.85 -7.33 -18.55
CA ASN A 63 0.90 -6.24 -18.35
C ASN A 63 1.17 -5.41 -17.08
N ILE A 64 2.29 -5.66 -16.38
CA ILE A 64 2.63 -4.86 -15.21
C ILE A 64 3.13 -3.48 -15.65
N SER A 65 2.42 -2.45 -15.21
CA SER A 65 2.82 -1.08 -15.44
C SER A 65 3.97 -0.67 -14.54
N THR A 66 4.90 0.11 -15.09
CA THR A 66 5.96 0.79 -14.35
C THR A 66 5.69 2.29 -14.18
N LEU A 67 4.54 2.76 -14.72
CA LEU A 67 4.11 4.14 -14.56
C LEU A 67 3.70 4.39 -13.10
N THR A 68 4.22 5.45 -12.50
CA THR A 68 3.82 5.92 -11.18
C THR A 68 3.58 7.41 -11.20
N GLY A 69 2.79 7.91 -10.28
CA GLY A 69 2.49 9.33 -10.15
C GLY A 69 1.45 9.58 -9.10
N PHE A 70 1.26 10.83 -8.71
CA PHE A 70 0.38 11.17 -7.60
C PHE A 70 -1.07 10.67 -7.81
N PHE A 71 -1.59 10.78 -9.04
CA PHE A 71 -2.93 10.32 -9.41
C PHE A 71 -2.96 8.94 -10.08
N VAL A 72 -1.82 8.27 -10.19
CA VAL A 72 -1.73 6.95 -10.82
C VAL A 72 -2.04 5.88 -9.77
N ARG A 73 -2.99 4.99 -10.09
CA ARG A 73 -3.37 3.84 -9.25
C ARG A 73 -2.44 2.66 -9.55
N ASN A 74 -1.18 2.81 -9.25
CA ASN A 74 -0.17 1.78 -9.44
C ASN A 74 1.02 2.03 -8.52
N SER A 75 1.71 0.96 -8.15
CA SER A 75 2.98 1.06 -7.46
C SER A 75 4.09 0.32 -8.20
N ARG A 76 5.32 0.54 -7.76
CA ARG A 76 6.46 -0.31 -8.10
C ARG A 76 6.98 -1.05 -6.87
N THR A 77 6.08 -1.37 -5.93
CA THR A 77 6.44 -1.99 -4.68
C THR A 77 5.88 -3.41 -4.58
N LEU A 78 6.77 -4.34 -4.33
CA LEU A 78 6.44 -5.71 -3.94
C LEU A 78 6.57 -5.86 -2.42
N ARG A 79 5.68 -6.63 -1.80
CA ARG A 79 5.87 -7.16 -0.45
C ARG A 79 6.16 -8.64 -0.54
N ILE A 80 7.28 -9.08 0.05
CA ILE A 80 7.65 -10.49 0.19
C ILE A 80 7.95 -10.73 1.67
N GLY A 81 7.11 -11.53 2.32
CA GLY A 81 7.19 -11.66 3.77
C GLY A 81 7.09 -10.30 4.47
N GLU A 82 8.12 -9.95 5.22
CA GLU A 82 8.25 -8.69 5.97
C GLU A 82 9.10 -7.64 5.24
N GLU A 83 9.48 -7.87 3.99
CA GLU A 83 10.28 -6.96 3.19
C GLU A 83 9.44 -6.21 2.16
N LEU A 84 9.71 -4.92 1.98
CA LEU A 84 9.27 -4.12 0.84
C LEU A 84 10.41 -3.93 -0.15
N ILE A 85 10.13 -4.14 -1.44
CA ILE A 85 11.09 -4.11 -2.53
C ILE A 85 10.53 -3.21 -3.63
N GLU A 86 11.27 -2.16 -4.02
CA GLU A 86 10.88 -1.33 -5.15
C GLU A 86 11.57 -1.82 -6.43
N PHE A 87 10.80 -2.18 -7.46
CA PHE A 87 11.34 -2.52 -8.78
C PHE A 87 11.32 -1.30 -9.71
N SER A 88 12.24 -1.26 -10.67
CA SER A 88 12.29 -0.17 -11.66
C SER A 88 11.65 -0.57 -12.99
N ASP A 89 11.70 -1.85 -13.37
CA ASP A 89 11.16 -2.35 -14.62
C ASP A 89 10.80 -3.85 -14.51
N VAL A 90 10.19 -4.39 -15.55
CA VAL A 90 9.82 -5.81 -15.67
C VAL A 90 10.17 -6.35 -17.05
N THR A 91 10.42 -7.67 -17.17
CA THR A 91 10.50 -8.30 -18.48
C THR A 91 9.10 -8.55 -19.04
N ARG A 92 8.92 -8.35 -20.35
CA ARG A 92 7.63 -8.55 -21.04
C ARG A 92 7.51 -9.93 -21.68
N THR A 93 8.58 -10.72 -21.64
CA THR A 93 8.66 -12.07 -22.17
C THR A 93 9.35 -12.97 -21.16
N HIS A 94 9.10 -14.29 -21.28
CA HIS A 94 9.74 -15.28 -20.42
C HIS A 94 11.28 -15.27 -20.58
N PRO A 95 12.06 -15.38 -19.49
CA PRO A 95 11.62 -15.51 -18.10
C PRO A 95 11.07 -14.19 -17.55
N PHE A 96 9.91 -14.29 -16.89
CA PHE A 96 9.26 -13.13 -16.28
C PHE A 96 10.02 -12.70 -15.03
N LYS A 97 10.33 -11.37 -14.95
CA LYS A 97 11.15 -10.83 -13.88
C LYS A 97 10.69 -9.42 -13.50
N PHE A 98 10.85 -9.11 -12.23
CA PHE A 98 11.03 -7.74 -11.75
C PHE A 98 12.51 -7.42 -11.75
N THR A 99 12.91 -6.24 -12.26
CA THR A 99 14.31 -5.85 -12.44
C THR A 99 14.60 -4.48 -11.81
N GLY A 100 15.88 -4.23 -11.52
CA GLY A 100 16.31 -3.03 -10.82
C GLY A 100 15.70 -2.93 -9.42
N CYS A 101 15.57 -4.07 -8.74
CA CYS A 101 14.98 -4.18 -7.42
C CYS A 101 15.85 -3.52 -6.36
N LYS A 102 15.31 -2.50 -5.71
CA LYS A 102 15.87 -1.88 -4.52
C LYS A 102 15.28 -2.56 -3.29
N ARG A 103 16.16 -3.21 -2.52
CA ARG A 103 15.78 -4.04 -1.37
C ARG A 103 15.55 -3.20 -0.12
N GLY A 104 14.64 -3.66 0.75
CA GLY A 104 14.43 -3.06 2.06
C GLY A 104 13.94 -1.61 2.03
N VAL A 105 13.09 -1.24 1.06
CA VAL A 105 12.53 0.12 1.04
C VAL A 105 11.59 0.36 2.21
N ASN A 106 11.33 1.63 2.53
CA ASN A 106 10.53 2.04 3.68
C ASN A 106 11.04 1.45 5.01
N GLU A 107 12.37 1.45 5.21
CA GLU A 107 13.04 0.98 6.42
C GLU A 107 12.79 -0.49 6.78
N THR A 108 12.27 -1.30 5.84
CA THR A 108 12.16 -2.74 6.03
C THR A 108 13.52 -3.42 5.87
N THR A 109 13.68 -4.63 6.40
CA THR A 109 14.97 -5.33 6.38
C THR A 109 15.08 -6.23 5.15
N PRO A 110 16.11 -6.05 4.29
CA PRO A 110 16.39 -6.97 3.21
C PRO A 110 16.59 -8.41 3.72
N ALA A 111 15.91 -9.36 3.10
CA ALA A 111 15.97 -10.77 3.48
C ALA A 111 16.16 -11.68 2.26
N SER A 112 16.58 -12.92 2.49
CA SER A 112 16.54 -13.96 1.46
C SER A 112 15.16 -14.56 1.42
N HIS A 113 14.65 -14.82 0.20
CA HIS A 113 13.35 -15.41 -0.02
C HIS A 113 13.48 -16.72 -0.79
N GLY A 114 12.70 -17.72 -0.40
CA GLY A 114 12.71 -19.04 -1.03
C GLY A 114 11.89 -19.07 -2.31
N ALA A 115 12.16 -20.06 -3.16
CA ALA A 115 11.26 -20.39 -4.24
C ALA A 115 9.88 -20.77 -3.67
N SER A 116 8.83 -20.45 -4.40
CA SER A 116 7.42 -20.64 -4.05
C SER A 116 6.87 -19.66 -3.00
N GLU A 117 7.67 -18.73 -2.47
CA GLU A 117 7.12 -17.61 -1.68
C GLU A 117 6.32 -16.66 -2.57
N SER A 118 5.35 -15.98 -1.96
CA SER A 118 4.52 -15.02 -2.67
C SER A 118 5.10 -13.61 -2.62
N ALA A 119 5.15 -12.96 -3.78
CA ALA A 119 5.49 -11.56 -3.95
C ALA A 119 4.20 -10.79 -4.31
N PHE A 120 3.74 -9.92 -3.44
CA PHE A 120 2.49 -9.16 -3.60
C PHE A 120 2.78 -7.79 -4.21
N HIS A 121 2.25 -7.50 -5.40
CA HIS A 121 2.32 -6.17 -6.02
C HIS A 121 1.33 -5.24 -5.32
N LEU A 122 1.82 -4.35 -4.47
CA LEU A 122 0.99 -3.52 -3.61
C LEU A 122 0.22 -2.45 -4.39
N ARG A 123 -0.95 -2.07 -3.87
CA ARG A 123 -1.75 -0.96 -4.36
C ARG A 123 -1.27 0.35 -3.77
N GLU A 124 -1.07 1.34 -4.64
CA GLU A 124 -0.62 2.67 -4.23
C GLU A 124 -1.34 3.75 -5.05
N MET A 125 -1.73 4.83 -4.39
CA MET A 125 -2.20 6.07 -4.99
C MET A 125 -1.87 7.23 -4.05
N PHE A 126 -1.70 8.42 -4.58
CA PHE A 126 -1.32 9.61 -3.80
C PHE A 126 -0.03 9.42 -2.98
N GLY A 127 0.87 8.54 -3.42
CA GLY A 127 2.09 8.18 -2.69
C GLY A 127 1.85 7.37 -1.42
N ARG A 128 0.66 6.78 -1.25
CA ARG A 128 0.23 6.02 -0.07
C ARG A 128 -0.26 4.64 -0.44
N PHE A 129 -0.04 3.68 0.43
CA PHE A 129 -0.64 2.36 0.30
C PHE A 129 -2.11 2.37 0.74
N VAL A 130 -2.79 1.27 0.49
CA VAL A 130 -4.17 1.05 0.93
C VAL A 130 -4.26 -0.28 1.69
N PRO A 131 -5.22 -0.44 2.59
CA PRO A 131 -5.49 -1.74 3.20
C PRO A 131 -6.16 -2.67 2.18
N GLY A 132 -6.04 -3.96 2.36
CA GLY A 132 -6.88 -4.92 1.68
C GLY A 132 -8.34 -4.74 2.13
N PRO A 133 -9.33 -4.84 1.23
CA PRO A 133 -10.73 -4.84 1.63
C PRO A 133 -11.02 -6.04 2.54
N ASP A 134 -11.96 -5.89 3.47
CA ASP A 134 -12.40 -6.94 4.41
C ASP A 134 -11.27 -7.53 5.29
N THR A 135 -10.23 -6.73 5.59
CA THR A 135 -9.12 -7.12 6.46
C THR A 135 -9.21 -6.45 7.84
N GLU A 136 -8.52 -7.05 8.82
CA GLU A 136 -8.38 -6.46 10.15
C GLU A 136 -7.74 -5.06 10.10
N LEU A 137 -6.81 -4.84 9.17
CA LEU A 137 -6.18 -3.53 8.97
C LEU A 137 -7.20 -2.48 8.52
N PHE A 138 -8.11 -2.84 7.60
CA PHE A 138 -9.16 -1.92 7.15
C PHE A 138 -10.07 -1.52 8.31
N GLU A 139 -10.52 -2.50 9.10
CA GLU A 139 -11.35 -2.28 10.28
C GLU A 139 -10.63 -1.43 11.35
N GLU A 140 -9.33 -1.68 11.59
CA GLU A 140 -8.54 -0.90 12.54
C GLU A 140 -8.46 0.56 12.11
N ILE A 141 -8.20 0.85 10.81
CA ILE A 141 -8.12 2.22 10.31
C ILE A 141 -9.47 2.93 10.44
N ALA A 142 -10.56 2.26 10.07
CA ALA A 142 -11.91 2.81 10.20
C ALA A 142 -12.25 3.08 11.67
N GLY A 143 -11.95 2.13 12.57
CA GLY A 143 -12.18 2.27 14.00
C GLY A 143 -11.38 3.41 14.63
N ASN A 144 -10.09 3.56 14.25
CA ASN A 144 -9.26 4.66 14.72
C ASN A 144 -9.80 6.02 14.26
N THR A 145 -10.28 6.12 13.02
CA THR A 145 -10.90 7.34 12.49
C THR A 145 -12.16 7.70 13.26
N ALA A 146 -13.06 6.72 13.47
CA ALA A 146 -14.28 6.91 14.25
C ALA A 146 -13.98 7.33 15.69
N LYS A 147 -12.95 6.73 16.31
CA LYS A 147 -12.51 7.08 17.66
C LYS A 147 -12.01 8.52 17.75
N ILE A 148 -11.22 9.00 16.80
CA ILE A 148 -10.76 10.40 16.76
C ILE A 148 -11.93 11.35 16.68
N VAL A 149 -12.90 11.07 15.82
CA VAL A 149 -14.11 11.91 15.66
C VAL A 149 -14.88 12.00 16.96
N SER A 150 -15.12 10.86 17.60
CA SER A 150 -15.86 10.79 18.87
C SER A 150 -15.11 11.46 20.01
N ASP A 151 -13.83 11.09 20.23
CA ASP A 151 -13.04 11.55 21.38
C ASP A 151 -12.72 13.05 21.32
N CYS A 152 -12.60 13.59 20.10
CA CYS A 152 -12.31 15.00 19.88
C CYS A 152 -13.56 15.87 19.71
N GLY A 153 -14.75 15.28 19.68
CA GLY A 153 -16.02 16.00 19.55
C GLY A 153 -16.17 16.69 18.19
N PHE A 154 -15.81 16.00 17.10
CA PHE A 154 -16.10 16.50 15.75
C PHE A 154 -17.55 16.23 15.38
N ASP A 155 -18.19 17.17 14.68
CA ASP A 155 -19.59 17.07 14.22
C ASP A 155 -19.73 16.24 12.93
N GLY A 156 -18.63 16.01 12.22
CA GLY A 156 -18.64 15.26 10.98
C GLY A 156 -17.24 14.94 10.46
N ILE A 157 -17.19 14.17 9.36
CA ILE A 157 -15.96 13.78 8.66
C ILE A 157 -16.03 14.26 7.22
N TYR A 158 -14.95 14.83 6.72
CA TYR A 158 -14.70 15.03 5.31
C TYR A 158 -13.61 14.04 4.86
N PHE A 159 -14.00 13.05 4.07
CA PHE A 159 -13.07 12.11 3.45
C PHE A 159 -12.52 12.70 2.16
N ASP A 160 -11.29 13.18 2.21
CA ASP A 160 -10.55 13.56 1.01
C ASP A 160 -10.07 12.32 0.24
N ALA A 161 -9.93 12.47 -1.08
CA ALA A 161 -9.48 11.40 -1.99
C ALA A 161 -10.42 10.16 -2.03
N ILE A 162 -11.67 10.28 -1.61
CA ILE A 162 -12.66 9.18 -1.69
C ILE A 162 -12.96 8.77 -3.15
N ASP A 163 -12.75 9.66 -4.12
CA ASP A 163 -12.80 9.41 -5.55
C ASP A 163 -11.76 8.40 -6.03
N GLY A 164 -10.71 8.15 -5.23
CA GLY A 164 -9.73 7.08 -5.45
C GLY A 164 -10.13 5.73 -4.86
N SER A 165 -11.34 5.57 -4.31
CA SER A 165 -11.77 4.35 -3.61
C SER A 165 -11.88 3.10 -4.50
N ASP A 166 -12.00 3.26 -5.81
CA ASP A 166 -11.98 2.18 -6.79
C ASP A 166 -10.68 1.36 -6.76
N ILE A 167 -9.57 1.92 -6.25
CA ILE A 167 -8.33 1.16 -6.02
C ILE A 167 -8.54 0.00 -5.05
N LEU A 168 -9.50 0.08 -4.12
CA LEU A 168 -9.84 -1.02 -3.22
C LEU A 168 -10.44 -2.21 -3.97
N ALA A 169 -11.15 -1.97 -5.07
CA ALA A 169 -11.68 -3.00 -5.95
C ALA A 169 -10.59 -3.60 -6.87
N GLY A 170 -9.38 -3.02 -6.91
CA GLY A 170 -8.26 -3.49 -7.73
C GLY A 170 -8.28 -2.98 -9.14
N GLU A 171 -9.05 -1.96 -9.42
CA GLU A 171 -9.05 -1.34 -10.73
C GLU A 171 -7.76 -0.54 -10.95
N GLU A 172 -7.03 -0.94 -12.01
CA GLU A 172 -5.87 -0.21 -12.50
C GLU A 172 -6.35 0.77 -13.58
N TYR A 173 -6.15 2.06 -13.35
CA TYR A 173 -6.34 3.08 -14.37
C TYR A 173 -4.98 3.66 -14.77
N PHE A 174 -4.70 3.64 -16.04
CA PHE A 174 -3.52 4.23 -16.67
C PHE A 174 -3.85 5.56 -17.34
#